data_84944b37903f30fb282e37a277d8aeeb
#
_entry.id   84944b37903f30fb282e37a277d8aeeb
#
_cell.length_a   1.000
_cell.length_b   1.000
_cell.length_c   1.000
_cell.angle_alpha   90.00
_cell.angle_beta   90.00
_cell.angle_gamma   90.00
#
_symmetry.space_group_name_H-M   'P 1'
#
loop_
_entity.id
_entity.type
_entity.pdbx_description
1 polymer ?
#
loop_
_entity_poly.entity_id
_entity_poly.type
_entity_poly.pdbx_seq_one_letter_code
_entity_poly.pdbx_strand_id
1 'polypeptide(L)'
;MKKLFLMLAAGMMAASVNAQNTAITSNKFGDNWYMGVNVGVATPQQKFGDYGFFKGFAPKLGVRVGKNLTTVFGLAADVDLYMLSKVDSKSLMGTKTFVDNMNVDLLGTFNLSNLFAGYQGEPRAFEVSFLAGLGWSHGFGQAWKVNAINSKAALDFTFNLGADKAWQLYIEPAVIYGLESYGLGNSNILTWNSDFKFDSRAALFQLSAGFNYKFGNSNGTHNFVKAQLRDQAEIDGLNAKINELRADNNAKDGQLSAKDQQIADLQKKLADCEARPQTAAVVEKTENVLQPHVIFRQGKSTIDPAQYASIEMVAKYMKNHKDAKVKVQGYASPEGKAEFNQKLSEKRAEVVKNALVKKYKIAADRITIEGLGATDKLSSENDFNRVAMFVDTTK
;
A
#
# COMPACT_ATOMS: atom_id res chain seq x y z
N MET A 1 7.62 28.91 33.43
CA MET A 1 7.12 27.68 32.79
C MET A 1 6.00 27.93 31.78
N LYS A 2 4.90 28.63 32.10
CA LYS A 2 3.82 28.92 31.12
C LYS A 2 4.31 29.64 29.85
N LYS A 3 5.28 30.60 29.97
CA LYS A 3 5.83 31.32 28.81
C LYS A 3 6.71 30.44 27.90
N LEU A 4 7.44 29.46 28.49
CA LEU A 4 8.27 28.52 27.71
C LEU A 4 7.37 27.52 26.95
N PHE A 5 6.29 27.08 27.57
CA PHE A 5 5.31 26.19 26.95
C PHE A 5 4.53 26.90 25.83
N LEU A 6 4.22 28.17 26.01
CA LEU A 6 3.59 29.00 24.98
C LEU A 6 4.54 29.29 23.82
N MET A 7 5.83 29.51 24.08
CA MET A 7 6.84 29.68 23.01
C MET A 7 7.06 28.36 22.24
N LEU A 8 7.09 27.20 22.91
CA LEU A 8 7.16 25.90 22.26
C LEU A 8 5.89 25.62 21.40
N ALA A 9 4.71 25.91 21.93
CA ALA A 9 3.44 25.77 21.22
C ALA A 9 3.33 26.73 20.02
N ALA A 10 3.77 27.98 20.19
CA ALA A 10 3.82 28.97 19.10
C ALA A 10 4.87 28.59 18.03
N GLY A 11 6.03 28.05 18.44
CA GLY A 11 7.04 27.50 17.55
C GLY A 11 6.51 26.30 16.76
N MET A 12 5.74 25.41 17.39
CA MET A 12 5.09 24.27 16.71
C MET A 12 4.02 24.71 15.71
N MET A 13 3.25 25.75 16.02
CA MET A 13 2.25 26.30 15.08
C MET A 13 2.90 27.05 13.90
N ALA A 14 3.97 27.80 14.14
CA ALA A 14 4.74 28.44 13.05
C ALA A 14 5.46 27.42 12.15
N ALA A 15 5.93 26.30 12.71
CA ALA A 15 6.53 25.20 11.96
C ALA A 15 5.52 24.50 11.06
N SER A 16 4.24 24.41 11.47
CA SER A 16 3.20 23.79 10.66
C SER A 16 2.89 24.57 9.38
N VAL A 17 3.06 25.90 9.38
CA VAL A 17 2.80 26.74 8.21
C VAL A 17 3.84 26.53 7.10
N ASN A 18 5.11 26.34 7.45
CA ASN A 18 6.16 26.05 6.47
C ASN A 18 6.17 24.56 6.02
N ALA A 19 5.67 23.65 6.83
CA ALA A 19 5.55 22.23 6.47
C ALA A 19 4.42 21.95 5.47
N GLN A 20 3.44 22.86 5.34
CA GLN A 20 2.29 22.69 4.44
C GLN A 20 2.63 22.82 2.95
N ASN A 21 3.77 23.39 2.59
CA ASN A 21 4.13 23.61 1.18
C ASN A 21 4.90 22.46 0.51
N THR A 22 5.15 21.36 1.22
CA THR A 22 5.84 20.20 0.63
C THR A 22 4.93 18.98 0.75
N ALA A 23 4.19 18.69 -0.31
CA ALA A 23 3.47 17.41 -0.40
C ALA A 23 4.51 16.27 -0.36
N ILE A 24 4.34 15.35 0.57
CA ILE A 24 5.20 14.16 0.72
C ILE A 24 4.40 12.92 0.35
N THR A 25 5.05 11.98 -0.33
CA THR A 25 4.52 10.64 -0.59
C THR A 25 5.03 9.68 0.47
N SER A 26 4.27 8.60 0.69
CA SER A 26 4.62 7.52 1.61
C SER A 26 4.65 7.93 3.07
N ASN A 27 3.46 8.13 3.62
CA ASN A 27 3.27 8.32 5.04
C ASN A 27 2.16 7.39 5.57
N LYS A 28 2.22 6.10 5.19
CA LYS A 28 1.33 5.08 5.75
C LYS A 28 1.77 4.73 7.16
N PHE A 29 0.91 4.04 7.92
CA PHE A 29 1.24 3.64 9.28
C PHE A 29 2.54 2.81 9.36
N GLY A 30 2.81 1.93 8.40
CA GLY A 30 4.03 1.12 8.31
C GLY A 30 5.29 1.86 7.88
N ASP A 31 5.17 3.09 7.36
CA ASP A 31 6.30 3.84 6.81
C ASP A 31 7.04 4.65 7.88
N ASN A 32 8.32 4.98 7.59
CA ASN A 32 9.18 5.88 8.35
C ASN A 32 9.46 5.44 9.80
N TRP A 33 9.42 4.15 10.05
CA TRP A 33 9.89 3.57 11.29
C TRP A 33 11.40 3.41 11.27
N TYR A 34 12.01 3.55 12.43
CA TYR A 34 13.43 3.26 12.63
C TYR A 34 13.64 2.58 13.98
N MET A 35 14.73 1.83 14.07
CA MET A 35 15.19 1.20 15.29
C MET A 35 16.70 1.36 15.38
N GLY A 36 17.20 1.54 16.60
CA GLY A 36 18.62 1.71 16.82
C GLY A 36 19.07 1.26 18.18
N VAL A 37 20.39 1.20 18.31
CA VAL A 37 21.09 0.93 19.55
C VAL A 37 22.08 2.04 19.84
N ASN A 38 22.32 2.31 21.09
CA ASN A 38 23.30 3.30 21.50
C ASN A 38 24.10 2.82 22.71
N VAL A 39 25.28 3.37 22.81
CA VAL A 39 26.16 3.23 23.98
C VAL A 39 26.55 4.63 24.46
N GLY A 40 26.81 4.79 25.71
CA GLY A 40 27.15 6.09 26.21
C GLY A 40 27.60 6.07 27.64
N VAL A 41 27.64 7.26 28.19
CA VAL A 41 27.99 7.51 29.58
C VAL A 41 26.98 8.45 30.21
N ALA A 42 26.72 8.28 31.49
CA ALA A 42 25.83 9.14 32.24
C ALA A 42 26.48 9.53 33.57
N THR A 43 26.21 10.74 34.07
CA THR A 43 26.67 11.23 35.35
C THR A 43 25.62 12.08 36.04
N PRO A 44 25.31 11.83 37.32
CA PRO A 44 24.47 12.72 38.09
C PRO A 44 25.12 14.07 38.34
N GLN A 45 24.33 15.16 38.27
CA GLN A 45 24.81 16.53 38.46
C GLN A 45 25.56 16.71 39.77
N GLN A 46 25.09 16.08 40.87
CA GLN A 46 25.72 16.18 42.18
C GLN A 46 27.17 15.65 42.24
N LYS A 47 27.53 14.72 41.35
CA LYS A 47 28.85 14.14 41.25
C LYS A 47 29.81 14.86 40.31
N PHE A 48 29.29 15.78 39.48
CA PHE A 48 30.07 16.48 38.50
C PHE A 48 31.16 17.40 39.15
N GLY A 49 30.87 17.93 40.34
CA GLY A 49 31.80 18.76 41.11
C GLY A 49 32.78 18.00 41.97
N ASP A 50 32.42 16.78 42.47
CA ASP A 50 33.17 16.08 43.54
C ASP A 50 34.29 15.16 43.03
N TYR A 51 34.20 14.66 41.81
CA TYR A 51 35.11 13.62 41.30
C TYR A 51 35.94 14.03 40.07
N GLY A 52 35.77 15.24 39.57
CA GLY A 52 36.38 15.66 38.30
C GLY A 52 35.71 15.02 37.09
N PHE A 53 35.86 15.68 35.96
CA PHE A 53 35.07 15.44 34.73
C PHE A 53 34.99 13.97 34.28
N PHE A 54 36.02 13.14 34.45
CA PHE A 54 36.03 11.77 33.91
C PHE A 54 35.72 10.68 34.95
N LYS A 55 35.74 10.95 36.24
CA LYS A 55 35.58 9.92 37.30
C LYS A 55 34.12 9.64 37.70
N GLY A 56 33.19 10.51 37.28
CA GLY A 56 31.76 10.41 37.58
C GLY A 56 30.93 9.68 36.56
N PHE A 57 31.50 9.27 35.43
CA PHE A 57 30.74 8.67 34.34
C PHE A 57 30.49 7.18 34.55
N ALA A 58 29.22 6.78 34.38
CA ALA A 58 28.77 5.40 34.38
C ALA A 58 28.39 4.96 32.96
N PRO A 59 28.76 3.74 32.57
CA PRO A 59 28.37 3.20 31.27
C PRO A 59 26.86 3.10 31.14
N LYS A 60 26.41 3.33 29.91
CA LYS A 60 25.00 3.23 29.50
C LYS A 60 24.89 2.44 28.21
N LEU A 61 23.84 1.63 28.11
CA LEU A 61 23.42 0.94 26.90
C LEU A 61 21.93 1.28 26.64
N GLY A 62 21.56 1.54 25.40
CA GLY A 62 20.17 1.86 25.07
C GLY A 62 19.70 1.29 23.76
N VAL A 63 18.38 1.19 23.66
CA VAL A 63 17.64 0.83 22.44
C VAL A 63 16.62 1.92 22.18
N ARG A 64 16.49 2.32 20.92
CA ARG A 64 15.50 3.29 20.47
C ARG A 64 14.64 2.69 19.37
N VAL A 65 13.34 2.89 19.45
CA VAL A 65 12.38 2.65 18.36
C VAL A 65 11.62 3.93 18.12
N GLY A 66 11.55 4.38 16.87
CA GLY A 66 10.87 5.62 16.57
C GLY A 66 10.17 5.58 15.21
N LYS A 67 9.33 6.58 15.02
CA LYS A 67 8.59 6.83 13.78
C LYS A 67 8.60 8.31 13.46
N ASN A 68 9.04 8.65 12.27
CA ASN A 68 8.87 10.00 11.76
C ASN A 68 7.46 10.14 11.19
N LEU A 69 6.67 11.04 11.77
CA LEU A 69 5.29 11.32 11.35
C LEU A 69 5.25 12.35 10.22
N THR A 70 6.19 13.29 10.24
CA THR A 70 6.41 14.28 9.18
C THR A 70 7.90 14.43 8.95
N THR A 71 8.30 15.24 8.01
CA THR A 71 9.72 15.58 7.76
C THR A 71 10.35 16.35 8.93
N VAL A 72 9.55 16.92 9.82
CA VAL A 72 9.99 17.73 10.97
C VAL A 72 9.70 17.04 12.29
N PHE A 73 8.57 16.36 12.43
CA PHE A 73 8.10 15.80 13.69
C PHE A 73 8.01 14.27 13.65
N GLY A 74 8.42 13.64 14.72
CA GLY A 74 8.31 12.20 14.96
C GLY A 74 8.10 11.88 16.43
N LEU A 75 7.99 10.60 16.71
CA LEU A 75 7.92 10.03 18.05
C LEU A 75 8.99 8.94 18.20
N ALA A 76 9.56 8.83 19.40
CA ALA A 76 10.51 7.78 19.75
C ALA A 76 10.23 7.23 21.14
N ALA A 77 10.50 5.95 21.31
CA ALA A 77 10.57 5.30 22.60
C ALA A 77 12.02 4.84 22.83
N ASP A 78 12.61 5.30 23.91
CA ASP A 78 13.96 4.93 24.33
C ASP A 78 13.88 4.01 25.55
N VAL A 79 14.73 2.99 25.57
CA VAL A 79 15.02 2.18 26.78
C VAL A 79 16.49 2.27 27.06
N ASP A 80 16.85 2.88 28.17
CA ASP A 80 18.21 3.13 28.59
C ASP A 80 18.54 2.34 29.84
N LEU A 81 19.62 1.57 29.83
CA LEU A 81 20.15 0.77 30.95
C LEU A 81 21.44 1.39 31.46
N TYR A 82 21.51 1.67 32.75
CA TYR A 82 22.66 2.32 33.40
C TYR A 82 23.36 1.37 34.35
N MET A 83 24.72 1.41 34.33
CA MET A 83 25.59 0.59 35.11
C MET A 83 26.32 1.47 36.14
N LEU A 84 25.56 2.16 36.99
CA LEU A 84 26.06 3.23 37.87
C LEU A 84 26.88 2.71 39.08
N SER A 85 26.66 1.46 39.50
CA SER A 85 27.32 0.87 40.69
C SER A 85 28.82 0.63 40.54
N LYS A 86 29.32 0.61 39.28
CA LYS A 86 30.76 0.34 39.05
C LYS A 86 31.65 1.56 39.20
N VAL A 87 31.07 2.76 39.33
CA VAL A 87 31.80 4.02 39.38
C VAL A 87 32.21 4.40 40.79
N ASP A 88 31.56 3.87 41.82
CA ASP A 88 31.88 4.16 43.21
C ASP A 88 31.73 2.93 44.09
N SER A 89 32.81 2.51 44.77
CA SER A 89 32.79 1.43 45.75
C SER A 89 31.94 1.73 46.99
N LYS A 90 31.49 2.97 47.15
CA LYS A 90 30.51 3.44 48.13
C LYS A 90 29.14 3.70 47.47
N SER A 91 28.78 2.86 46.54
CA SER A 91 27.55 2.99 45.78
C SER A 91 26.36 3.36 46.64
N LEU A 92 25.72 4.48 46.32
CA LEU A 92 24.45 4.90 46.90
C LEU A 92 23.32 3.87 46.67
N MET A 93 23.50 2.90 45.77
CA MET A 93 22.44 1.97 45.35
C MET A 93 22.67 0.51 45.73
N GLY A 94 23.85 0.10 46.21
CA GLY A 94 24.09 -1.25 46.78
C GLY A 94 23.59 -2.43 45.95
N THR A 95 23.58 -2.31 44.64
CA THR A 95 23.02 -3.35 43.77
C THR A 95 24.04 -4.45 43.52
N LYS A 96 23.58 -5.70 43.53
CA LYS A 96 24.36 -6.86 43.09
C LYS A 96 24.17 -7.16 41.60
N THR A 97 23.39 -6.36 40.92
CA THR A 97 23.03 -6.53 39.51
C THR A 97 23.98 -5.78 38.58
N PHE A 98 24.13 -6.26 37.35
CA PHE A 98 24.94 -5.60 36.34
C PHE A 98 24.33 -4.26 35.90
N VAL A 99 22.99 -4.16 35.86
CA VAL A 99 22.21 -2.97 35.59
C VAL A 99 21.66 -2.42 36.88
N ASP A 100 21.91 -1.17 37.16
CA ASP A 100 21.50 -0.50 38.39
C ASP A 100 20.20 0.27 38.21
N ASN A 101 19.99 0.83 37.03
CA ASN A 101 18.82 1.60 36.71
C ASN A 101 18.39 1.39 35.22
N MET A 102 17.10 1.50 34.97
CA MET A 102 16.50 1.48 33.64
C MET A 102 15.57 2.69 33.47
N ASN A 103 15.72 3.38 32.38
CA ASN A 103 14.74 4.40 31.95
C ASN A 103 13.98 3.92 30.71
N VAL A 104 12.70 4.22 30.69
CA VAL A 104 11.84 4.06 29.50
C VAL A 104 11.23 5.42 29.22
N ASP A 105 11.61 6.04 28.11
CA ASP A 105 11.23 7.39 27.76
C ASP A 105 10.37 7.40 26.49
N LEU A 106 9.29 8.18 26.47
CA LEU A 106 8.51 8.49 25.29
C LEU A 106 8.80 9.94 24.88
N LEU A 107 9.35 10.12 23.69
CA LEU A 107 9.92 11.37 23.22
C LEU A 107 9.21 11.86 21.96
N GLY A 108 8.90 13.15 21.91
CA GLY A 108 8.68 13.87 20.66
C GLY A 108 10.03 14.24 20.04
N THR A 109 10.19 13.99 18.76
CA THR A 109 11.42 14.32 18.02
C THR A 109 11.14 15.44 17.02
N PHE A 110 12.00 16.45 16.98
CA PHE A 110 11.88 17.63 16.12
C PHE A 110 13.15 17.79 15.30
N ASN A 111 13.10 17.53 14.01
CA ASN A 111 14.22 17.76 13.11
C ASN A 111 14.38 19.28 12.87
N LEU A 112 15.31 19.90 13.59
CA LEU A 112 15.59 21.34 13.52
C LEU A 112 16.15 21.73 12.15
N SER A 113 16.95 20.87 11.53
CA SER A 113 17.49 21.10 10.21
C SER A 113 16.39 21.27 9.17
N ASN A 114 15.36 20.39 9.22
CA ASN A 114 14.21 20.48 8.33
C ASN A 114 13.23 21.59 8.72
N LEU A 115 13.14 21.89 10.01
CA LEU A 115 12.29 22.97 10.52
C LEU A 115 12.75 24.34 9.98
N PHE A 116 14.05 24.62 10.04
CA PHE A 116 14.59 25.92 9.66
C PHE A 116 14.98 26.04 8.19
N ALA A 117 15.50 24.96 7.59
CA ALA A 117 16.00 24.96 6.22
C ALA A 117 15.07 24.26 5.21
N GLY A 118 13.89 23.77 5.65
CA GLY A 118 12.95 22.99 4.85
C GLY A 118 13.49 21.62 4.46
N TYR A 119 12.62 20.70 4.07
CA TYR A 119 13.02 19.36 3.60
C TYR A 119 13.37 19.42 2.10
N GLN A 120 14.54 18.89 1.70
CA GLN A 120 15.04 18.97 0.33
C GLN A 120 14.49 17.88 -0.61
N GLY A 121 13.80 16.88 -0.09
CA GLY A 121 13.31 15.68 -0.82
C GLY A 121 14.04 14.40 -0.43
N GLU A 122 15.20 14.55 0.19
CA GLU A 122 15.99 13.52 0.83
C GLU A 122 16.63 14.05 2.13
N PRO A 123 17.01 13.19 3.09
CA PRO A 123 17.74 13.62 4.27
C PRO A 123 19.10 14.22 3.93
N ARG A 124 19.49 15.26 4.64
CA ARG A 124 20.83 15.84 4.53
C ARG A 124 21.88 14.84 5.05
N ALA A 125 23.12 15.01 4.65
CA ALA A 125 24.23 14.20 5.19
C ALA A 125 24.36 14.41 6.70
N PHE A 126 24.10 15.62 7.18
CA PHE A 126 24.09 15.98 8.59
C PHE A 126 22.80 16.70 8.96
N GLU A 127 22.18 16.29 10.06
CA GLU A 127 20.94 16.88 10.59
C GLU A 127 21.04 17.01 12.12
N VAL A 128 20.35 18.01 12.64
CA VAL A 128 20.22 18.21 14.10
C VAL A 128 18.74 18.06 14.44
N SER A 129 18.46 17.22 15.45
CA SER A 129 17.11 17.04 15.98
C SER A 129 17.08 17.34 17.49
N PHE A 130 16.01 17.95 17.94
CA PHE A 130 15.70 18.12 19.36
C PHE A 130 14.70 17.03 19.76
N LEU A 131 14.97 16.41 20.92
CA LEU A 131 14.10 15.39 21.51
C LEU A 131 13.68 15.84 22.89
N ALA A 132 12.40 15.71 23.20
CA ALA A 132 11.90 15.97 24.54
C ALA A 132 10.69 15.09 24.85
N GLY A 133 10.59 14.66 26.10
CA GLY A 133 9.46 13.86 26.53
C GLY A 133 9.50 13.49 28.00
N LEU A 134 8.63 12.54 28.33
CA LEU A 134 8.48 12.00 29.66
C LEU A 134 8.92 10.55 29.68
N GLY A 135 9.42 10.11 30.82
CA GLY A 135 9.85 8.75 31.02
C GLY A 135 9.58 8.24 32.43
N TRP A 136 9.84 6.96 32.56
CA TRP A 136 9.78 6.22 33.81
C TRP A 136 11.14 5.59 34.08
N SER A 137 11.66 5.83 35.28
CA SER A 137 12.92 5.28 35.78
C SER A 137 12.62 4.21 36.78
N HIS A 138 13.38 3.09 36.74
CA HIS A 138 13.33 2.02 37.71
C HIS A 138 14.73 1.65 38.20
N GLY A 139 14.93 1.72 39.50
CA GLY A 139 16.18 1.29 40.16
C GLY A 139 16.08 -0.15 40.64
N PHE A 140 17.07 -1.00 40.33
CA PHE A 140 17.11 -2.42 40.66
C PHE A 140 17.75 -2.71 42.02
N GLY A 141 18.15 -1.68 42.78
CA GLY A 141 18.80 -1.83 44.08
C GLY A 141 17.94 -2.43 45.18
N GLN A 142 18.52 -3.29 46.05
CA GLN A 142 17.76 -3.89 47.15
C GLN A 142 17.36 -2.85 48.23
N ALA A 143 18.13 -1.78 48.38
CA ALA A 143 17.83 -0.70 49.32
C ALA A 143 16.85 0.34 48.79
N TRP A 144 16.69 0.45 47.46
CA TRP A 144 15.99 1.52 46.79
C TRP A 144 15.28 1.03 45.51
N LYS A 145 14.24 0.25 45.67
CA LYS A 145 13.32 0.03 44.55
C LYS A 145 12.55 1.34 44.30
N VAL A 146 13.13 2.21 43.52
CA VAL A 146 12.58 3.53 43.30
C VAL A 146 12.01 3.54 41.85
N ASN A 147 10.73 3.80 41.77
CA ASN A 147 10.11 4.17 40.50
C ASN A 147 9.98 5.69 40.50
N ALA A 148 10.40 6.33 39.42
CA ALA A 148 10.32 7.77 39.27
C ALA A 148 9.82 8.16 37.91
N ILE A 149 9.05 9.25 37.83
CA ILE A 149 8.77 9.91 36.57
C ILE A 149 9.88 10.89 36.30
N ASN A 150 10.37 10.89 35.08
CA ASN A 150 11.41 11.81 34.62
C ASN A 150 10.97 12.58 33.37
N SER A 151 11.72 13.61 33.02
CA SER A 151 11.64 14.25 31.72
C SER A 151 13.04 14.24 31.09
N LYS A 152 13.13 13.82 29.83
CA LYS A 152 14.34 13.83 29.02
C LYS A 152 14.29 14.96 28.00
N ALA A 153 15.41 15.68 27.86
CA ALA A 153 15.64 16.63 26.78
C ALA A 153 17.00 16.33 26.16
N ALA A 154 17.08 16.22 24.85
CA ALA A 154 18.27 15.82 24.13
C ALA A 154 18.42 16.55 22.79
N LEU A 155 19.64 16.56 22.27
CA LEU A 155 19.95 16.98 20.90
C LEU A 155 20.63 15.81 20.18
N ASP A 156 20.06 15.37 19.07
CA ASP A 156 20.70 14.40 18.18
C ASP A 156 21.44 15.12 17.07
N PHE A 157 22.74 14.91 17.03
CA PHE A 157 23.62 15.28 15.92
C PHE A 157 23.76 14.06 15.02
N THR A 158 22.99 14.01 13.96
CA THR A 158 22.77 12.81 13.13
C THR A 158 23.51 12.91 11.82
N PHE A 159 24.28 11.87 11.47
CA PHE A 159 24.92 11.67 10.19
C PHE A 159 24.18 10.58 9.42
N ASN A 160 23.56 10.93 8.32
CA ASN A 160 22.86 10.00 7.44
C ASN A 160 23.85 9.32 6.49
N LEU A 161 23.93 7.99 6.52
CA LEU A 161 24.93 7.19 5.84
C LEU A 161 24.33 6.36 4.70
N GLY A 162 25.18 6.07 3.69
CA GLY A 162 24.80 5.29 2.52
C GLY A 162 24.06 6.11 1.46
N ALA A 163 23.93 5.57 0.26
CA ALA A 163 23.22 6.21 -0.85
C ALA A 163 21.73 6.41 -0.51
N ASP A 164 21.11 5.40 0.08
CA ASP A 164 19.68 5.40 0.41
C ASP A 164 19.37 6.10 1.75
N LYS A 165 20.41 6.60 2.46
CA LYS A 165 20.28 7.22 3.78
C LYS A 165 19.49 6.36 4.77
N ALA A 166 19.59 5.03 4.65
CA ALA A 166 18.91 4.07 5.51
C ALA A 166 19.53 3.98 6.91
N TRP A 167 20.84 4.23 7.01
CA TRP A 167 21.59 4.19 8.24
C TRP A 167 21.88 5.58 8.79
N GLN A 168 21.85 5.72 10.10
CA GLN A 168 22.18 6.94 10.81
C GLN A 168 23.15 6.64 11.93
N LEU A 169 24.25 7.37 11.96
CA LEU A 169 25.09 7.51 13.14
C LEU A 169 24.67 8.79 13.85
N TYR A 170 24.48 8.76 15.17
CA TYR A 170 24.17 9.95 15.93
C TYR A 170 25.00 10.07 17.22
N ILE A 171 25.17 11.32 17.65
CA ILE A 171 25.73 11.68 18.95
C ILE A 171 24.67 12.48 19.68
N GLU A 172 24.33 12.06 20.91
CA GLU A 172 23.23 12.63 21.69
C GLU A 172 23.74 13.07 23.08
N PRO A 173 24.01 14.35 23.30
CA PRO A 173 23.98 14.92 24.63
C PRO A 173 22.53 15.05 25.11
N ALA A 174 22.26 14.62 26.34
CA ALA A 174 20.93 14.65 26.94
C ALA A 174 20.99 15.04 28.41
N VAL A 175 19.89 15.60 28.87
CA VAL A 175 19.64 15.89 30.29
C VAL A 175 18.33 15.23 30.68
N ILE A 176 18.36 14.47 31.76
CA ILE A 176 17.20 13.82 32.33
C ILE A 176 16.95 14.42 33.69
N TYR A 177 15.75 14.92 33.93
CA TYR A 177 15.33 15.49 35.20
C TYR A 177 14.30 14.61 35.88
N GLY A 178 14.54 14.26 37.16
CA GLY A 178 13.50 13.71 38.02
C GLY A 178 12.40 14.75 38.26
N LEU A 179 11.17 14.36 38.06
CA LEU A 179 10.00 15.23 38.27
C LEU A 179 9.40 15.07 39.67
N GLU A 180 9.88 14.12 40.44
CA GLU A 180 9.50 13.87 41.82
C GLU A 180 10.61 14.34 42.78
N SER A 181 10.23 15.08 43.83
CA SER A 181 11.18 15.46 44.89
C SER A 181 11.60 14.24 45.67
N TYR A 182 12.73 13.68 45.32
CA TYR A 182 13.39 12.68 46.17
C TYR A 182 14.04 13.37 47.37
N GLY A 183 13.34 13.44 48.46
CA GLY A 183 13.99 13.51 49.75
C GLY A 183 14.76 12.17 49.96
N LEU A 184 16.06 12.23 50.15
CA LEU A 184 16.88 11.11 50.61
C LEU A 184 16.41 10.65 52.01
N GLY A 185 15.31 9.95 52.10
CA GLY A 185 14.79 9.43 53.36
C GLY A 185 13.27 9.33 53.37
N ASN A 186 12.80 8.11 53.39
CA ASN A 186 11.40 7.66 53.49
C ASN A 186 10.52 7.84 52.28
N SER A 187 10.45 6.77 51.60
CA SER A 187 9.61 6.62 50.40
C SER A 187 8.52 5.59 50.60
N ASN A 188 7.31 6.02 50.74
CA ASN A 188 6.17 5.23 50.30
C ASN A 188 5.67 5.85 49.02
N ILE A 189 5.99 5.18 47.94
CA ILE A 189 5.80 5.53 46.54
C ILE A 189 4.33 5.32 46.19
N LEU A 190 3.82 6.17 45.36
CA LEU A 190 2.45 6.23 44.89
C LEU A 190 1.42 6.85 45.85
N THR A 191 1.74 7.97 46.44
CA THR A 191 0.70 8.93 46.82
C THR A 191 0.65 9.99 45.74
N TRP A 192 -0.46 10.04 45.02
CA TRP A 192 -0.82 11.05 43.99
C TRP A 192 -0.82 12.49 44.48
N ASN A 193 -0.24 12.77 45.65
CA ASN A 193 -0.19 14.07 46.28
C ASN A 193 1.21 14.68 46.33
N SER A 194 2.20 14.14 45.63
CA SER A 194 3.49 14.82 45.50
C SER A 194 3.38 15.92 44.45
N ASP A 195 3.64 17.14 44.88
CA ASP A 195 3.79 18.29 44.01
C ASP A 195 4.89 17.96 42.98
N PHE A 196 4.55 17.91 41.71
CA PHE A 196 5.54 17.82 40.63
C PHE A 196 6.46 19.02 40.71
N LYS A 197 7.61 18.86 41.27
CA LYS A 197 8.67 19.89 41.37
C LYS A 197 9.83 19.49 40.48
N PHE A 198 10.17 20.41 39.61
CA PHE A 198 11.39 20.33 38.83
C PHE A 198 12.58 20.61 39.76
N ASP A 199 13.33 19.61 40.15
CA ASP A 199 14.55 19.75 40.94
C ASP A 199 15.77 19.69 40.01
N SER A 200 16.41 20.83 39.77
CA SER A 200 17.63 20.90 38.95
C SER A 200 18.77 20.10 39.52
N ARG A 201 18.77 19.80 40.84
CA ARG A 201 19.80 18.98 41.51
C ARG A 201 19.64 17.47 41.26
N ALA A 202 18.46 17.04 40.81
CA ALA A 202 18.15 15.68 40.38
C ALA A 202 18.39 15.45 38.91
N ALA A 203 19.27 16.20 38.27
CA ALA A 203 19.61 16.06 36.87
C ALA A 203 20.62 14.96 36.63
N LEU A 204 20.42 14.16 35.59
CA LEU A 204 21.39 13.21 35.04
C LEU A 204 21.82 13.72 33.68
N PHE A 205 23.11 13.97 33.52
CA PHE A 205 23.70 14.29 32.20
C PHE A 205 24.11 13.02 31.51
N GLN A 206 23.84 12.95 30.21
CA GLN A 206 24.09 11.77 29.38
C GLN A 206 24.75 12.21 28.07
N LEU A 207 25.73 11.42 27.62
CA LEU A 207 26.30 11.52 26.30
C LEU A 207 26.29 10.13 25.68
N SER A 208 25.58 9.97 24.58
CA SER A 208 25.45 8.71 23.87
C SER A 208 25.92 8.84 22.42
N ALA A 209 26.39 7.74 21.87
CA ALA A 209 26.59 7.55 20.43
C ALA A 209 25.82 6.30 20.00
N GLY A 210 25.16 6.34 18.87
CA GLY A 210 24.31 5.24 18.44
C GLY A 210 24.13 5.15 16.95
N PHE A 211 23.58 4.04 16.52
CA PHE A 211 23.19 3.77 15.15
C PHE A 211 21.68 3.51 15.09
N ASN A 212 21.02 4.13 14.14
CA ASN A 212 19.64 3.80 13.76
C ASN A 212 19.63 3.19 12.36
N TYR A 213 18.73 2.25 12.16
CA TYR A 213 18.32 1.75 10.85
C TYR A 213 16.89 2.17 10.58
N LYS A 214 16.66 2.84 9.47
CA LYS A 214 15.34 3.21 8.98
C LYS A 214 14.80 2.08 8.11
N PHE A 215 13.63 1.55 8.46
CA PHE A 215 12.99 0.48 7.72
C PHE A 215 12.51 0.96 6.34
N GLY A 216 12.36 0.02 5.40
CA GLY A 216 11.84 0.32 4.08
C GLY A 216 10.38 0.77 4.12
N ASN A 217 10.08 1.83 3.40
CA ASN A 217 8.74 2.38 3.23
C ASN A 217 7.98 1.68 2.10
N SER A 218 6.67 1.88 2.06
CA SER A 218 5.78 1.33 1.03
C SER A 218 6.10 1.79 -0.41
N ASN A 219 6.92 2.84 -0.57
CA ASN A 219 7.41 3.35 -1.85
C ASN A 219 8.79 2.79 -2.26
N GLY A 220 9.34 1.84 -1.51
CA GLY A 220 10.66 1.26 -1.76
C GLY A 220 11.85 2.13 -1.28
N THR A 221 11.62 3.26 -0.60
CA THR A 221 12.65 4.11 -0.01
C THR A 221 12.72 3.94 1.51
N HIS A 222 13.71 4.56 2.16
CA HIS A 222 13.82 4.60 3.63
C HIS A 222 13.45 5.97 4.20
N ASN A 223 12.97 6.89 3.36
CA ASN A 223 12.77 8.29 3.73
C ASN A 223 11.51 8.84 3.09
N PHE A 224 11.07 10.01 3.55
CA PHE A 224 10.06 10.78 2.86
C PHE A 224 10.55 11.17 1.47
N VAL A 225 9.65 11.16 0.51
CA VAL A 225 9.91 11.65 -0.85
C VAL A 225 8.96 12.80 -1.13
N LYS A 226 9.46 13.87 -1.71
CA LYS A 226 8.59 14.95 -2.19
C LYS A 226 7.65 14.39 -3.24
N ALA A 227 6.36 14.68 -3.12
CA ALA A 227 5.44 14.48 -4.21
C ALA A 227 5.91 15.35 -5.38
N GLN A 228 6.24 14.72 -6.49
CA GLN A 228 6.37 15.50 -7.72
C GLN A 228 4.98 16.07 -8.02
N LEU A 229 4.87 17.38 -7.96
CA LEU A 229 3.75 18.06 -8.62
C LEU A 229 3.79 17.58 -10.06
N ARG A 230 2.70 17.03 -10.55
CA ARG A 230 2.58 16.67 -11.96
C ARG A 230 2.99 17.90 -12.77
N ASP A 231 3.86 17.66 -13.75
CA ASP A 231 4.29 18.72 -14.65
C ASP A 231 3.02 19.37 -15.26
N GLN A 232 3.00 20.70 -15.30
CA GLN A 232 1.89 21.44 -15.88
C GLN A 232 1.61 20.98 -17.31
N ALA A 233 2.63 20.60 -18.06
CA ALA A 233 2.51 20.02 -19.39
C ALA A 233 1.76 18.67 -19.39
N GLU A 234 1.95 17.83 -18.39
CA GLU A 234 1.18 16.58 -18.24
C GLU A 234 -0.28 16.86 -17.90
N ILE A 235 -0.54 17.85 -17.03
CA ILE A 235 -1.91 18.28 -16.69
C ILE A 235 -2.61 18.83 -17.92
N ASP A 236 -1.94 19.68 -18.70
CA ASP A 236 -2.46 20.27 -19.91
C ASP A 236 -2.71 19.20 -20.98
N GLY A 237 -1.80 18.22 -21.11
CA GLY A 237 -1.97 17.07 -22.01
C GLY A 237 -3.16 16.19 -21.62
N LEU A 238 -3.36 15.93 -20.32
CA LEU A 238 -4.52 15.18 -19.83
C LEU A 238 -5.82 15.96 -20.04
N ASN A 239 -5.81 17.28 -19.82
CA ASN A 239 -6.98 18.14 -20.07
C ASN A 239 -7.33 18.20 -21.57
N ALA A 240 -6.32 18.28 -22.45
CA ALA A 240 -6.52 18.18 -23.89
C ALA A 240 -7.17 16.84 -24.29
N LYS A 241 -6.68 15.73 -23.71
CA LYS A 241 -7.26 14.40 -23.96
C LYS A 241 -8.68 14.26 -23.44
N ILE A 242 -8.98 14.82 -22.26
CA ILE A 242 -10.35 14.87 -21.74
C ILE A 242 -11.26 15.65 -22.67
N ASN A 243 -10.81 16.77 -23.21
CA ASN A 243 -11.60 17.59 -24.13
C ASN A 243 -11.82 16.88 -25.49
N GLU A 244 -10.79 16.19 -26.01
CA GLU A 244 -10.91 15.33 -27.19
C GLU A 244 -11.96 14.21 -26.98
N LEU A 245 -11.86 13.48 -25.84
CA LEU A 245 -12.82 12.42 -25.52
C LEU A 245 -14.26 12.95 -25.34
N ARG A 246 -14.41 14.15 -24.79
CA ARG A 246 -15.74 14.80 -24.68
C ARG A 246 -16.31 15.15 -26.08
N ALA A 247 -15.46 15.68 -26.94
CA ALA A 247 -15.87 15.97 -28.31
C ALA A 247 -16.29 14.69 -29.08
N ASP A 248 -15.51 13.61 -28.88
CA ASP A 248 -15.79 12.30 -29.47
C ASP A 248 -17.12 11.70 -28.95
N ASN A 249 -17.37 11.82 -27.65
CA ASN A 249 -18.63 11.40 -27.04
C ASN A 249 -19.84 12.22 -27.61
N ASN A 250 -19.69 13.53 -27.67
CA ASN A 250 -20.75 14.39 -28.26
C ASN A 250 -21.04 14.02 -29.73
N ALA A 251 -19.99 13.70 -30.51
CA ALA A 251 -20.14 13.24 -31.87
C ALA A 251 -20.86 11.88 -31.94
N LYS A 252 -20.54 10.96 -31.05
CA LYS A 252 -21.21 9.66 -30.95
C LYS A 252 -22.66 9.79 -30.50
N ASP A 253 -22.96 10.70 -29.58
CA ASP A 253 -24.34 10.99 -29.15
C ASP A 253 -25.16 11.54 -30.30
N GLY A 254 -24.56 12.42 -31.14
CA GLY A 254 -25.19 12.88 -32.39
C GLY A 254 -25.45 11.74 -33.38
N GLN A 255 -24.49 10.80 -33.54
CA GLN A 255 -24.69 9.63 -34.40
C GLN A 255 -25.76 8.68 -33.82
N LEU A 256 -25.82 8.50 -32.51
CA LEU A 256 -26.86 7.72 -31.84
C LEU A 256 -28.23 8.32 -32.09
N SER A 257 -28.40 9.62 -31.88
CA SER A 257 -29.67 10.31 -32.17
C SER A 257 -30.12 10.17 -33.65
N ALA A 258 -29.16 10.26 -34.59
CA ALA A 258 -29.45 10.03 -35.98
C ALA A 258 -29.88 8.59 -36.29
N LYS A 259 -29.24 7.61 -35.61
CA LYS A 259 -29.60 6.20 -35.69
C LYS A 259 -30.99 5.92 -35.10
N ASP A 260 -31.31 6.53 -33.96
CA ASP A 260 -32.62 6.40 -33.33
C ASP A 260 -33.72 6.94 -34.21
N GLN A 261 -33.48 8.06 -34.90
CA GLN A 261 -34.41 8.59 -35.91
C GLN A 261 -34.58 7.63 -37.08
N GLN A 262 -33.49 7.04 -37.58
CA GLN A 262 -33.57 6.03 -38.64
C GLN A 262 -34.35 4.79 -38.20
N ILE A 263 -34.15 4.33 -36.95
CA ILE A 263 -34.88 3.20 -36.36
C ILE A 263 -36.39 3.54 -36.30
N ALA A 264 -36.74 4.71 -35.78
CA ALA A 264 -38.12 5.16 -35.72
C ALA A 264 -38.79 5.24 -37.11
N ASP A 265 -38.07 5.75 -38.11
CA ASP A 265 -38.59 5.83 -39.50
C ASP A 265 -38.74 4.43 -40.12
N LEU A 266 -37.81 3.52 -39.90
CA LEU A 266 -37.89 2.13 -40.33
C LEU A 266 -39.03 1.38 -39.66
N GLN A 267 -39.24 1.58 -38.35
CA GLN A 267 -40.35 1.00 -37.61
C GLN A 267 -41.70 1.47 -38.15
N LYS A 268 -41.80 2.78 -38.47
CA LYS A 268 -43.00 3.32 -39.11
C LYS A 268 -43.25 2.71 -40.51
N LYS A 269 -42.21 2.61 -41.35
CA LYS A 269 -42.29 1.95 -42.65
C LYS A 269 -42.67 0.47 -42.53
N LEU A 270 -42.17 -0.22 -41.51
CA LEU A 270 -42.55 -1.60 -41.25
C LEU A 270 -44.01 -1.71 -40.86
N ALA A 271 -44.49 -0.88 -39.94
CA ALA A 271 -45.90 -0.84 -39.54
C ALA A 271 -46.84 -0.50 -40.76
N ASP A 272 -46.43 0.45 -41.58
CA ASP A 272 -47.17 0.81 -42.81
C ASP A 272 -47.19 -0.35 -43.83
N CYS A 273 -46.10 -1.15 -43.89
CA CYS A 273 -46.01 -2.34 -44.73
C CYS A 273 -46.90 -3.49 -44.22
N GLU A 274 -46.91 -3.70 -42.91
CA GLU A 274 -47.72 -4.72 -42.23
C GLU A 274 -49.22 -4.41 -42.30
N ALA A 275 -49.60 -3.10 -42.34
CA ALA A 275 -50.97 -2.65 -42.44
C ALA A 275 -51.53 -2.77 -43.88
N ARG A 276 -50.68 -3.02 -44.90
CA ARG A 276 -51.16 -3.26 -46.26
C ARG A 276 -51.79 -4.66 -46.38
N PRO A 277 -52.98 -4.78 -47.03
CA PRO A 277 -53.57 -6.10 -47.21
C PRO A 277 -52.64 -6.99 -48.05
N GLN A 278 -52.13 -8.05 -47.43
CA GLN A 278 -51.24 -9.01 -48.10
C GLN A 278 -52.05 -9.88 -49.06
N THR A 279 -51.89 -9.65 -50.39
CA THR A 279 -52.06 -10.71 -51.32
C THR A 279 -50.96 -11.71 -51.19
N ALA A 280 -51.30 -12.95 -50.85
CA ALA A 280 -50.36 -14.01 -50.46
C ALA A 280 -49.30 -14.23 -51.56
N ALA A 281 -48.09 -13.72 -51.29
CA ALA A 281 -46.88 -14.22 -51.93
C ALA A 281 -46.15 -15.05 -50.86
N VAL A 282 -45.92 -16.31 -51.18
CA VAL A 282 -45.10 -17.21 -50.34
C VAL A 282 -43.69 -16.63 -50.31
N VAL A 283 -43.36 -15.98 -49.19
CA VAL A 283 -41.99 -15.55 -48.92
C VAL A 283 -41.33 -16.66 -48.09
N GLU A 284 -40.36 -17.33 -48.67
CA GLU A 284 -39.45 -18.20 -47.94
C GLU A 284 -38.80 -17.35 -46.83
N LYS A 285 -39.11 -17.68 -45.59
CA LYS A 285 -38.61 -17.03 -44.38
C LYS A 285 -37.18 -17.48 -44.12
N THR A 286 -36.22 -16.76 -44.67
CA THR A 286 -34.84 -16.86 -44.23
C THR A 286 -34.71 -16.15 -42.88
N GLU A 287 -34.92 -16.90 -41.82
CA GLU A 287 -34.60 -16.42 -40.47
C GLU A 287 -33.09 -16.29 -40.34
N ASN A 288 -32.56 -15.09 -40.35
CA ASN A 288 -31.21 -14.79 -39.91
C ASN A 288 -31.16 -14.95 -38.39
N VAL A 289 -31.16 -16.19 -37.90
CA VAL A 289 -30.96 -16.51 -36.50
C VAL A 289 -29.48 -16.28 -36.19
N LEU A 290 -29.16 -15.39 -35.26
CA LEU A 290 -27.84 -15.29 -34.67
C LEU A 290 -27.43 -16.68 -34.17
N GLN A 291 -26.49 -17.31 -34.87
CA GLN A 291 -26.08 -18.68 -34.52
C GLN A 291 -25.17 -18.66 -33.28
N PRO A 292 -25.53 -19.39 -32.24
CA PRO A 292 -24.61 -19.58 -31.10
C PRO A 292 -23.27 -20.16 -31.58
N HIS A 293 -22.17 -19.76 -30.96
CA HIS A 293 -20.86 -20.27 -31.30
C HIS A 293 -20.01 -20.46 -30.03
N VAL A 294 -18.98 -21.31 -30.12
CA VAL A 294 -18.06 -21.64 -29.02
C VAL A 294 -16.67 -21.26 -29.44
N ILE A 295 -16.09 -20.28 -28.75
CA ILE A 295 -14.72 -19.77 -29.02
C ILE A 295 -13.70 -20.61 -28.25
N PHE A 296 -12.53 -20.86 -28.84
CA PHE A 296 -11.44 -21.63 -28.26
C PHE A 296 -10.16 -20.81 -28.19
N ARG A 297 -9.38 -21.09 -27.15
CA ARG A 297 -8.03 -20.53 -27.05
C ARG A 297 -7.12 -21.07 -28.15
N GLN A 298 -6.07 -20.33 -28.47
CA GLN A 298 -5.08 -20.72 -29.48
C GLN A 298 -4.51 -22.11 -29.19
N GLY A 299 -4.51 -22.97 -30.22
CA GLY A 299 -4.01 -24.34 -30.13
C GLY A 299 -4.79 -25.29 -29.19
N LYS A 300 -5.92 -24.84 -28.59
CA LYS A 300 -6.72 -25.64 -27.68
C LYS A 300 -8.06 -26.05 -28.26
N SER A 301 -8.57 -27.21 -27.81
CA SER A 301 -9.92 -27.70 -28.05
C SER A 301 -10.71 -27.87 -26.73
N THR A 302 -10.20 -27.32 -25.62
CA THR A 302 -10.90 -27.33 -24.31
C THR A 302 -11.93 -26.22 -24.30
N ILE A 303 -13.17 -26.53 -23.92
CA ILE A 303 -14.25 -25.55 -23.78
C ILE A 303 -14.06 -24.81 -22.47
N ASP A 304 -13.92 -23.49 -22.53
CA ASP A 304 -13.89 -22.64 -21.35
C ASP A 304 -15.28 -22.60 -20.68
N PRO A 305 -15.36 -22.49 -19.33
CA PRO A 305 -16.63 -22.53 -18.60
C PRO A 305 -17.68 -21.53 -19.12
N ALA A 306 -17.28 -20.32 -19.53
CA ALA A 306 -18.18 -19.31 -20.06
C ALA A 306 -18.83 -19.71 -21.41
N GLN A 307 -18.15 -20.55 -22.21
CA GLN A 307 -18.64 -20.97 -23.52
C GLN A 307 -19.74 -22.03 -23.45
N TYR A 308 -19.96 -22.64 -22.28
CA TYR A 308 -21.06 -23.58 -22.09
C TYR A 308 -22.44 -22.93 -22.22
N ALA A 309 -22.56 -21.63 -22.07
CA ALA A 309 -23.81 -20.89 -22.28
C ALA A 309 -24.33 -21.02 -23.73
N SER A 310 -23.44 -20.90 -24.72
CA SER A 310 -23.78 -21.10 -26.14
C SER A 310 -24.23 -22.54 -26.42
N ILE A 311 -23.54 -23.52 -25.82
CA ILE A 311 -23.89 -24.93 -25.98
C ILE A 311 -25.25 -25.23 -25.32
N GLU A 312 -25.52 -24.62 -24.19
CA GLU A 312 -26.80 -24.77 -23.48
C GLU A 312 -27.97 -24.21 -24.29
N MET A 313 -27.78 -23.06 -24.95
CA MET A 313 -28.81 -22.47 -25.83
C MET A 313 -29.18 -23.44 -26.94
N VAL A 314 -28.18 -24.05 -27.60
CA VAL A 314 -28.43 -25.05 -28.66
C VAL A 314 -29.09 -26.31 -28.08
N ALA A 315 -28.62 -26.75 -26.90
CA ALA A 315 -29.24 -27.91 -26.24
C ALA A 315 -30.72 -27.67 -25.87
N LYS A 316 -31.06 -26.46 -25.39
CA LYS A 316 -32.46 -26.05 -25.15
C LYS A 316 -33.26 -26.02 -26.42
N TYR A 317 -32.73 -25.46 -27.52
CA TYR A 317 -33.34 -25.47 -28.82
C TYR A 317 -33.67 -26.93 -29.25
N MET A 318 -32.65 -27.80 -29.23
CA MET A 318 -32.83 -29.19 -29.64
C MET A 318 -33.75 -30.00 -28.74
N LYS A 319 -33.89 -29.64 -27.44
CA LYS A 319 -34.87 -30.26 -26.53
C LYS A 319 -36.31 -29.83 -26.86
N ASN A 320 -36.48 -28.57 -27.22
CA ASN A 320 -37.79 -28.04 -27.58
C ASN A 320 -38.22 -28.45 -28.99
N HIS A 321 -37.27 -28.73 -29.89
CA HIS A 321 -37.55 -29.20 -31.27
C HIS A 321 -36.95 -30.60 -31.43
N LYS A 322 -37.81 -31.62 -31.18
CA LYS A 322 -37.39 -33.02 -31.13
C LYS A 322 -36.79 -33.55 -32.42
N ASP A 323 -37.22 -33.00 -33.56
CA ASP A 323 -36.78 -33.41 -34.91
C ASP A 323 -35.53 -32.64 -35.38
N ALA A 324 -35.13 -31.61 -34.64
CA ALA A 324 -34.01 -30.78 -35.03
C ALA A 324 -32.68 -31.56 -35.07
N LYS A 325 -31.95 -31.41 -36.13
CA LYS A 325 -30.61 -31.98 -36.37
C LYS A 325 -29.64 -30.81 -36.49
N VAL A 326 -28.50 -30.92 -35.82
CA VAL A 326 -27.51 -29.88 -35.80
C VAL A 326 -26.16 -30.43 -36.27
N LYS A 327 -25.53 -29.69 -37.20
CA LYS A 327 -24.16 -29.91 -37.61
C LYS A 327 -23.25 -28.95 -36.82
N VAL A 328 -22.25 -29.46 -36.14
CA VAL A 328 -21.20 -28.66 -35.46
C VAL A 328 -20.00 -28.53 -36.37
N GLN A 329 -19.74 -27.32 -36.83
CA GLN A 329 -18.61 -26.98 -37.71
C GLN A 329 -17.51 -26.37 -36.87
N GLY A 330 -16.34 -27.04 -36.81
CA GLY A 330 -15.16 -26.54 -36.13
C GLY A 330 -14.23 -25.81 -37.09
N TYR A 331 -13.65 -24.71 -36.59
CA TYR A 331 -12.69 -23.90 -37.34
C TYR A 331 -11.43 -23.65 -36.51
N ALA A 332 -10.33 -23.35 -37.20
CA ALA A 332 -9.09 -22.87 -36.63
C ALA A 332 -8.70 -21.53 -37.27
N SER A 333 -7.93 -20.72 -36.58
CA SER A 333 -7.31 -19.53 -37.15
C SER A 333 -6.22 -19.94 -38.17
N PRO A 334 -5.87 -19.06 -39.11
CA PRO A 334 -4.93 -19.39 -40.21
C PRO A 334 -3.47 -19.62 -39.71
N GLU A 335 -3.21 -19.42 -38.43
CA GLU A 335 -1.89 -19.60 -37.84
C GLU A 335 -1.51 -21.09 -37.76
N GLY A 336 -0.29 -21.41 -38.22
CA GLY A 336 0.24 -22.77 -38.14
C GLY A 336 0.02 -23.62 -39.38
N LYS A 337 0.36 -24.93 -39.28
CA LYS A 337 0.29 -25.88 -40.38
C LYS A 337 -1.14 -26.33 -40.71
N ALA A 338 -1.48 -26.44 -41.99
CA ALA A 338 -2.82 -26.80 -42.45
C ALA A 338 -3.31 -28.16 -41.85
N GLU A 339 -2.46 -29.17 -41.83
CA GLU A 339 -2.79 -30.49 -41.26
C GLU A 339 -3.10 -30.42 -39.76
N PHE A 340 -2.34 -29.60 -39.03
CA PHE A 340 -2.62 -29.39 -37.60
C PHE A 340 -3.95 -28.69 -37.39
N ASN A 341 -4.24 -27.64 -38.18
CA ASN A 341 -5.49 -26.89 -38.07
C ASN A 341 -6.69 -27.76 -38.50
N GLN A 342 -6.55 -28.62 -39.45
CA GLN A 342 -7.59 -29.60 -39.83
C GLN A 342 -7.94 -30.49 -38.63
N LYS A 343 -6.94 -31.15 -38.02
CA LYS A 343 -7.15 -32.00 -36.84
C LYS A 343 -7.69 -31.21 -35.62
N LEU A 344 -7.23 -29.96 -35.45
CA LEU A 344 -7.70 -29.09 -34.36
C LEU A 344 -9.16 -28.71 -34.52
N SER A 345 -9.56 -28.38 -35.75
CA SER A 345 -10.97 -28.04 -36.07
C SER A 345 -11.91 -29.21 -35.82
N GLU A 346 -11.51 -30.42 -36.24
CA GLU A 346 -12.25 -31.67 -35.98
C GLU A 346 -12.41 -31.91 -34.46
N LYS A 347 -11.30 -31.77 -33.69
CA LYS A 347 -11.35 -31.92 -32.23
C LYS A 347 -12.25 -30.90 -31.56
N ARG A 348 -12.29 -29.67 -32.04
CA ARG A 348 -13.19 -28.63 -31.53
C ARG A 348 -14.66 -28.98 -31.75
N ALA A 349 -15.00 -29.45 -32.96
CA ALA A 349 -16.35 -29.92 -33.23
C ALA A 349 -16.72 -31.13 -32.38
N GLU A 350 -15.78 -32.06 -32.20
CA GLU A 350 -15.98 -33.28 -31.39
C GLU A 350 -16.24 -32.97 -29.91
N VAL A 351 -15.47 -32.08 -29.27
CA VAL A 351 -15.65 -31.75 -27.86
C VAL A 351 -16.98 -31.04 -27.63
N VAL A 352 -17.44 -30.22 -28.57
CA VAL A 352 -18.76 -29.59 -28.50
C VAL A 352 -19.88 -30.62 -28.64
N LYS A 353 -19.78 -31.56 -29.60
CA LYS A 353 -20.72 -32.69 -29.72
C LYS A 353 -20.72 -33.49 -28.42
N ASN A 354 -19.55 -33.82 -27.87
CA ASN A 354 -19.46 -34.55 -26.63
C ASN A 354 -20.11 -33.82 -25.45
N ALA A 355 -20.03 -32.49 -25.41
CA ALA A 355 -20.72 -31.70 -24.42
C ALA A 355 -22.23 -31.75 -24.57
N LEU A 356 -22.76 -31.65 -25.78
CA LEU A 356 -24.19 -31.77 -26.07
C LEU A 356 -24.72 -33.19 -25.68
N VAL A 357 -23.96 -34.23 -26.01
CA VAL A 357 -24.39 -35.62 -25.71
C VAL A 357 -24.24 -35.95 -24.23
N LYS A 358 -23.03 -35.75 -23.65
CA LYS A 358 -22.74 -36.23 -22.29
C LYS A 358 -23.34 -35.34 -21.21
N LYS A 359 -23.21 -34.01 -21.35
CA LYS A 359 -23.68 -33.05 -20.34
C LYS A 359 -25.16 -32.71 -20.52
N TYR A 360 -25.60 -32.44 -21.74
CA TYR A 360 -26.96 -31.96 -21.99
C TYR A 360 -27.92 -33.07 -22.45
N LYS A 361 -27.42 -34.31 -22.62
CA LYS A 361 -28.20 -35.50 -22.93
C LYS A 361 -28.97 -35.42 -24.27
N ILE A 362 -28.39 -34.77 -25.28
CA ILE A 362 -28.94 -34.79 -26.64
C ILE A 362 -28.51 -36.10 -27.33
N ALA A 363 -29.40 -36.71 -28.08
CA ALA A 363 -29.12 -37.97 -28.80
C ALA A 363 -28.02 -37.75 -29.85
N ALA A 364 -27.05 -38.65 -29.93
CA ALA A 364 -25.84 -38.52 -30.72
C ALA A 364 -26.11 -38.57 -32.25
N ASP A 365 -27.15 -39.25 -32.66
CA ASP A 365 -27.63 -39.37 -34.05
C ASP A 365 -28.20 -38.06 -34.61
N ARG A 366 -28.57 -37.13 -33.75
CA ARG A 366 -29.06 -35.78 -34.09
C ARG A 366 -27.92 -34.77 -34.29
N ILE A 367 -26.66 -35.15 -34.06
CA ILE A 367 -25.51 -34.27 -34.07
C ILE A 367 -24.46 -34.81 -35.04
N THR A 368 -24.22 -34.10 -36.12
CA THR A 368 -23.08 -34.33 -37.03
C THR A 368 -21.94 -33.36 -36.73
N ILE A 369 -20.73 -33.75 -37.06
CA ILE A 369 -19.55 -32.88 -36.90
C ILE A 369 -18.81 -32.74 -38.22
N GLU A 370 -18.19 -31.58 -38.40
CA GLU A 370 -17.34 -31.28 -39.57
C GLU A 370 -16.19 -30.38 -39.13
N GLY A 371 -14.95 -30.77 -39.40
CA GLY A 371 -13.80 -29.90 -39.22
C GLY A 371 -13.44 -29.23 -40.52
N LEU A 372 -13.44 -27.91 -40.55
CA LEU A 372 -13.25 -27.10 -41.77
C LEU A 372 -11.85 -26.48 -41.84
N GLY A 373 -10.96 -26.88 -40.92
CA GLY A 373 -9.57 -26.42 -40.94
C GLY A 373 -9.42 -24.93 -40.61
N ALA A 374 -8.43 -24.31 -41.21
CA ALA A 374 -8.11 -22.92 -41.02
C ALA A 374 -9.05 -22.01 -41.81
N THR A 375 -9.49 -20.90 -41.20
CA THR A 375 -10.29 -19.87 -41.86
C THR A 375 -9.90 -18.48 -41.38
N ASP A 376 -9.99 -17.51 -42.26
CA ASP A 376 -9.89 -16.06 -42.03
C ASP A 376 -11.20 -15.33 -42.45
N LYS A 377 -12.22 -16.10 -42.84
CA LYS A 377 -13.46 -15.56 -43.45
C LYS A 377 -14.53 -15.21 -42.43
N LEU A 378 -14.40 -15.71 -41.18
CA LEU A 378 -15.44 -15.46 -40.18
C LEU A 378 -15.23 -14.09 -39.49
N SER A 379 -13.96 -13.69 -39.29
CA SER A 379 -13.60 -12.41 -38.71
C SER A 379 -12.20 -11.98 -39.13
N SER A 380 -11.95 -10.67 -39.11
CA SER A 380 -10.60 -10.09 -39.27
C SER A 380 -9.68 -10.44 -38.10
N GLU A 381 -10.26 -10.75 -36.93
CA GLU A 381 -9.54 -11.10 -35.74
C GLU A 381 -9.36 -12.62 -35.61
N ASN A 382 -8.15 -13.11 -35.51
CA ASN A 382 -7.82 -14.53 -35.43
C ASN A 382 -8.52 -15.24 -34.24
N ASP A 383 -8.78 -14.50 -33.15
CA ASP A 383 -9.46 -15.02 -31.98
C ASP A 383 -10.87 -15.51 -32.27
N PHE A 384 -11.60 -14.81 -33.15
CA PHE A 384 -12.96 -15.19 -33.57
C PHE A 384 -13.00 -16.24 -34.68
N ASN A 385 -11.87 -16.54 -35.32
CA ASN A 385 -11.71 -17.65 -36.22
C ASN A 385 -11.45 -18.99 -35.56
N ARG A 386 -11.20 -18.98 -34.23
CA ARG A 386 -11.01 -20.20 -33.40
C ARG A 386 -12.32 -20.63 -32.77
N VAL A 387 -13.25 -21.16 -33.58
CA VAL A 387 -14.64 -21.32 -33.19
C VAL A 387 -15.22 -22.65 -33.62
N ALA A 388 -16.24 -23.10 -32.88
CA ALA A 388 -17.20 -24.10 -33.36
C ALA A 388 -18.60 -23.45 -33.51
N MET A 389 -19.19 -23.57 -34.69
CA MET A 389 -20.50 -23.02 -35.04
C MET A 389 -21.55 -24.14 -35.16
N PHE A 390 -22.79 -23.77 -34.94
CA PHE A 390 -23.90 -24.71 -35.05
C PHE A 390 -24.74 -24.35 -36.28
N VAL A 391 -24.98 -25.31 -37.14
CA VAL A 391 -25.81 -25.18 -38.31
C VAL A 391 -26.98 -26.10 -38.13
N ASP A 392 -28.19 -25.55 -38.20
CA ASP A 392 -29.42 -26.36 -38.24
C ASP A 392 -29.53 -27.07 -39.61
N THR A 393 -29.60 -28.38 -39.56
CA THR A 393 -29.73 -29.24 -40.74
C THR A 393 -31.07 -29.95 -40.75
N THR A 394 -32.02 -29.47 -39.99
CA THR A 394 -33.41 -30.00 -40.00
C THR A 394 -34.03 -29.70 -41.37
N LYS A 395 -34.54 -30.71 -42.02
CA LYS A 395 -35.26 -30.59 -43.33
C LYS A 395 -36.73 -30.39 -43.09
#